data_5416a22b50ada0f0e32dcf20043f5563
#
_entry.id   5416a22b50ada0f0e32dcf20043f5563
#
_cell.length_a   1.000
_cell.length_b   1.000
_cell.length_c   1.000
_cell.angle_alpha   90.00
_cell.angle_beta   90.00
_cell.angle_gamma   90.00
#
_symmetry.space_group_name_H-M   'P 1'
#
loop_
_entity.id
_entity.type
_entity.pdbx_description
1 polymer ?
#
loop_
_entity_poly.entity_id
_entity_poly.type
_entity_poly.pdbx_seq_one_letter_code
_entity_poly.pdbx_strand_id
1 'polypeptide(L)'
;MDKIVFDLISEERARQMRGIELIASENFVSDQVMQAMGSVLTNKYAEGYPGKRYYGGCQVVDKVEELAIERICKLFDAEYANVQPHSGAQANAAVFLACLNVGDTFMGLNLDHGGHLSHGSAVNTSGINYKPVGYNLNKETGRVDYDEMEQLALEHKPKLIVGGGSAYSREWDYRRMREIADKVGALLMIDMAHPAGLIAAGLLENPVKYAHIVTSTTHKTLRGPRGGIILMGKDFPNPWGKTTPKGEIKMMSALLNSAVFPGTQGGPLEHVIAAKAVAFGEALDPKFKEYAAQVKKNAAALAEELQKRGFFIVSGGTDNHSMLVDLRTKYPDLTGKVAEKALVAADITANKNMVPFDSRSAFQTSGIRLGTPAITTRGVKEDMMATIATLIERVLNDPENEENISAVRAEVNAMMAEYPLFAW
;
A
#
# COMPACT_ATOMS: atom_id res chain seq x y z
N MET A 1 -10.30 -33.85 -3.95
CA MET A 1 -10.40 -32.39 -3.85
C MET A 1 -11.13 -32.07 -2.53
N ASP A 2 -10.61 -31.16 -1.74
CA ASP A 2 -11.26 -30.68 -0.51
C ASP A 2 -12.46 -29.81 -0.89
N LYS A 3 -13.67 -30.41 -0.90
CA LYS A 3 -14.88 -29.76 -1.37
C LYS A 3 -15.20 -28.49 -0.54
N ILE A 4 -15.01 -28.54 0.77
CA ILE A 4 -15.37 -27.42 1.66
C ILE A 4 -14.55 -26.18 1.33
N VAL A 5 -13.22 -26.31 1.22
CA VAL A 5 -12.35 -25.19 0.90
C VAL A 5 -12.65 -24.62 -0.50
N PHE A 6 -12.89 -25.48 -1.49
CA PHE A 6 -13.18 -25.02 -2.84
C PHE A 6 -14.58 -24.40 -3.00
N ASP A 7 -15.57 -24.84 -2.21
CA ASP A 7 -16.86 -24.18 -2.12
C ASP A 7 -16.72 -22.75 -1.58
N LEU A 8 -15.93 -22.55 -0.48
CA LEU A 8 -15.65 -21.22 0.09
C LEU A 8 -14.88 -20.30 -0.89
N ILE A 9 -13.92 -20.85 -1.64
CA ILE A 9 -13.24 -20.11 -2.70
C ILE A 9 -14.23 -19.65 -3.77
N SER A 10 -15.19 -20.51 -4.11
CA SER A 10 -16.24 -20.19 -5.10
C SER A 10 -17.19 -19.11 -4.58
N GLU A 11 -17.54 -19.13 -3.29
CA GLU A 11 -18.35 -18.09 -2.65
C GLU A 11 -17.62 -16.74 -2.66
N GLU A 12 -16.32 -16.71 -2.32
CA GLU A 12 -15.52 -15.48 -2.38
C GLU A 12 -15.40 -14.96 -3.81
N ARG A 13 -15.20 -15.84 -4.79
CA ARG A 13 -15.22 -15.44 -6.22
C ARG A 13 -16.55 -14.78 -6.59
N ALA A 14 -17.69 -15.37 -6.18
CA ALA A 14 -19.01 -14.79 -6.43
C ALA A 14 -19.17 -13.42 -5.74
N ARG A 15 -18.66 -13.25 -4.52
CA ARG A 15 -18.66 -11.98 -3.80
C ARG A 15 -17.89 -10.91 -4.58
N GLN A 16 -16.67 -11.22 -5.04
CA GLN A 16 -15.84 -10.29 -5.80
C GLN A 16 -16.50 -9.90 -7.13
N MET A 17 -17.19 -10.84 -7.79
CA MET A 17 -17.84 -10.58 -9.08
C MET A 17 -19.04 -9.64 -8.97
N ARG A 18 -19.87 -9.76 -7.91
CA ARG A 18 -21.15 -9.04 -7.82
C ARG A 18 -21.05 -7.64 -7.24
N GLY A 19 -20.00 -7.34 -6.43
CA GLY A 19 -19.89 -6.09 -5.67
C GLY A 19 -19.00 -5.02 -6.31
N ILE A 20 -19.17 -3.79 -5.85
CA ILE A 20 -18.26 -2.67 -6.10
C ILE A 20 -17.16 -2.72 -5.03
N GLU A 21 -15.91 -2.91 -5.45
CA GLU A 21 -14.74 -2.92 -4.55
C GLU A 21 -14.09 -1.53 -4.52
N LEU A 22 -14.21 -0.85 -3.39
CA LEU A 22 -13.64 0.48 -3.15
C LEU A 22 -12.61 0.53 -2.02
N ILE A 23 -12.17 -0.63 -1.49
CA ILE A 23 -11.03 -0.64 -0.58
C ILE A 23 -9.78 -0.21 -1.33
N ALA A 24 -9.19 0.93 -0.94
CA ALA A 24 -8.06 1.55 -1.65
C ALA A 24 -6.80 0.67 -1.74
N SER A 25 -6.68 -0.33 -0.88
CA SER A 25 -5.56 -1.29 -0.83
C SER A 25 -5.84 -2.60 -1.54
N GLU A 26 -6.98 -2.76 -2.19
CA GLU A 26 -7.35 -3.95 -2.94
C GLU A 26 -7.29 -3.74 -4.46
N ASN A 27 -7.06 -4.84 -5.17
CA ASN A 27 -7.04 -4.89 -6.62
C ASN A 27 -7.28 -6.31 -7.10
N PHE A 28 -7.55 -6.48 -8.39
CA PHE A 28 -7.69 -7.78 -9.03
C PHE A 28 -6.46 -8.05 -9.90
N VAL A 29 -5.81 -9.16 -9.65
CA VAL A 29 -4.63 -9.59 -10.43
C VAL A 29 -5.03 -10.27 -11.73
N SER A 30 -4.10 -10.37 -12.68
CA SER A 30 -4.30 -11.13 -13.92
C SER A 30 -4.35 -12.63 -13.67
N ASP A 31 -4.88 -13.37 -14.64
CA ASP A 31 -4.84 -14.83 -14.64
C ASP A 31 -3.41 -15.37 -14.56
N GLN A 32 -2.45 -14.76 -15.27
CA GLN A 32 -1.04 -15.17 -15.22
C GLN A 32 -0.44 -15.03 -13.82
N VAL A 33 -0.78 -13.98 -13.08
CA VAL A 33 -0.36 -13.81 -11.67
C VAL A 33 -0.94 -14.93 -10.81
N MET A 34 -2.23 -15.28 -10.98
CA MET A 34 -2.86 -16.38 -10.24
C MET A 34 -2.26 -17.75 -10.61
N GLN A 35 -1.96 -18.00 -11.88
CA GLN A 35 -1.29 -19.22 -12.32
C GLN A 35 0.11 -19.35 -11.72
N ALA A 36 0.89 -18.28 -11.66
CA ALA A 36 2.20 -18.27 -11.03
C ALA A 36 2.10 -18.57 -9.52
N MET A 37 1.10 -17.99 -8.83
CA MET A 37 0.83 -18.26 -7.42
C MET A 37 0.49 -19.74 -7.14
N GLY A 38 -0.21 -20.40 -8.03
CA GLY A 38 -0.59 -21.81 -7.92
C GLY A 38 0.42 -22.78 -8.55
N SER A 39 1.66 -22.35 -8.85
CA SER A 39 2.66 -23.15 -9.56
C SER A 39 3.43 -24.11 -8.66
N VAL A 40 4.17 -25.01 -9.28
CA VAL A 40 5.08 -25.98 -8.60
C VAL A 40 6.20 -25.31 -7.79
N LEU A 41 6.45 -24.02 -8.00
CA LEU A 41 7.44 -23.25 -7.25
C LEU A 41 7.12 -23.16 -5.75
N THR A 42 5.86 -23.42 -5.37
CA THR A 42 5.43 -23.54 -3.96
C THR A 42 6.17 -24.64 -3.21
N ASN A 43 6.71 -25.64 -3.92
CA ASN A 43 7.40 -26.79 -3.30
C ASN A 43 8.88 -26.51 -3.00
N LYS A 44 9.45 -25.40 -3.54
CA LYS A 44 10.90 -25.19 -3.48
C LYS A 44 11.34 -24.41 -2.25
N TYR A 45 12.28 -24.99 -1.50
CA TYR A 45 12.95 -24.33 -0.38
C TYR A 45 14.27 -23.70 -0.86
N ALA A 46 14.43 -22.39 -0.72
CA ALA A 46 15.51 -21.63 -1.34
C ALA A 46 16.12 -20.55 -0.44
N GLU A 47 16.40 -20.87 0.84
CA GLU A 47 17.08 -19.92 1.74
C GLU A 47 18.38 -19.38 1.15
N GLY A 48 18.63 -18.10 1.37
CA GLY A 48 19.73 -17.35 0.77
C GLY A 48 19.25 -16.51 -0.41
N TYR A 49 20.16 -16.21 -1.33
CA TYR A 49 19.94 -15.34 -2.47
C TYR A 49 20.45 -16.01 -3.76
N PRO A 50 20.06 -15.56 -4.96
CA PRO A 50 20.54 -16.10 -6.22
C PRO A 50 22.05 -16.29 -6.24
N GLY A 51 22.51 -17.48 -6.65
CA GLY A 51 23.92 -17.85 -6.64
C GLY A 51 24.57 -18.07 -5.26
N LYS A 52 23.84 -17.85 -4.16
CA LYS A 52 24.31 -17.98 -2.77
C LYS A 52 23.27 -18.64 -1.88
N ARG A 53 22.70 -19.76 -2.34
CA ARG A 53 21.67 -20.52 -1.61
C ARG A 53 22.28 -21.48 -0.60
N TYR A 54 21.56 -21.76 0.46
CA TYR A 54 21.91 -22.81 1.44
C TYR A 54 21.42 -24.18 1.00
N TYR A 55 20.58 -24.28 -0.03
CA TYR A 55 20.00 -25.52 -0.55
C TYR A 55 20.37 -25.74 -2.01
N GLY A 56 20.50 -27.02 -2.40
CA GLY A 56 20.69 -27.40 -3.78
C GLY A 56 19.42 -27.30 -4.63
N GLY A 57 19.55 -27.40 -5.96
CA GLY A 57 18.43 -27.42 -6.90
C GLY A 57 17.77 -26.04 -7.11
N CYS A 58 18.49 -24.94 -6.87
CA CYS A 58 17.93 -23.58 -6.96
C CYS A 58 18.19 -22.89 -8.30
N GLN A 59 18.85 -23.55 -9.25
CA GLN A 59 19.27 -22.94 -10.52
C GLN A 59 18.12 -22.39 -11.37
N VAL A 60 16.89 -22.85 -11.16
CA VAL A 60 15.69 -22.33 -11.86
C VAL A 60 15.08 -21.18 -11.09
N VAL A 61 14.89 -21.34 -9.77
CA VAL A 61 14.34 -20.27 -8.94
C VAL A 61 15.26 -19.06 -8.85
N ASP A 62 16.59 -19.25 -8.96
CA ASP A 62 17.53 -18.14 -9.08
C ASP A 62 17.20 -17.25 -10.29
N LYS A 63 16.92 -17.84 -11.45
CA LYS A 63 16.53 -17.10 -12.65
C LYS A 63 15.19 -16.39 -12.48
N VAL A 64 14.24 -16.97 -11.74
CA VAL A 64 12.95 -16.36 -11.45
C VAL A 64 13.12 -15.14 -10.55
N GLU A 65 13.91 -15.26 -9.50
CA GLU A 65 14.19 -14.16 -8.58
C GLU A 65 15.00 -13.04 -9.24
N GLU A 66 16.04 -13.39 -10.02
CA GLU A 66 16.83 -12.44 -10.81
C GLU A 66 15.94 -11.66 -11.79
N LEU A 67 15.00 -12.33 -12.48
CA LEU A 67 14.05 -11.68 -13.38
C LEU A 67 13.11 -10.71 -12.64
N ALA A 68 12.65 -11.09 -11.44
CA ALA A 68 11.84 -10.20 -10.62
C ALA A 68 12.63 -8.96 -10.18
N ILE A 69 13.89 -9.13 -9.77
CA ILE A 69 14.81 -8.05 -9.40
C ILE A 69 15.06 -7.12 -10.60
N GLU A 70 15.40 -7.68 -11.75
CA GLU A 70 15.65 -6.91 -12.98
C GLU A 70 14.44 -6.04 -13.35
N ARG A 71 13.24 -6.64 -13.37
CA ARG A 71 12.01 -5.95 -13.76
C ARG A 71 11.63 -4.83 -12.80
N ILE A 72 11.75 -5.08 -11.49
CA ILE A 72 11.39 -4.06 -10.50
C ILE A 72 12.41 -2.92 -10.46
N CYS A 73 13.70 -3.21 -10.63
CA CYS A 73 14.74 -2.20 -10.76
C CYS A 73 14.49 -1.31 -11.98
N LYS A 74 14.16 -1.91 -13.13
CA LYS A 74 13.81 -1.17 -14.35
C LYS A 74 12.56 -0.31 -14.17
N LEU A 75 11.56 -0.82 -13.45
CA LEU A 75 10.27 -0.14 -13.25
C LEU A 75 10.40 1.14 -12.42
N PHE A 76 11.32 1.16 -11.45
CA PHE A 76 11.50 2.28 -10.53
C PHE A 76 12.85 3.01 -10.69
N ASP A 77 13.66 2.68 -11.70
CA ASP A 77 15.00 3.24 -11.90
C ASP A 77 15.87 3.06 -10.63
N ALA A 78 15.88 1.84 -10.09
CA ALA A 78 16.62 1.46 -8.89
C ALA A 78 17.86 0.62 -9.24
N GLU A 79 18.95 0.78 -8.48
CA GLU A 79 20.15 -0.06 -8.62
C GLU A 79 20.07 -1.35 -7.77
N TYR A 80 19.25 -1.34 -6.71
CA TYR A 80 19.09 -2.46 -5.81
C TYR A 80 17.63 -2.76 -5.54
N ALA A 81 17.31 -4.05 -5.51
CA ALA A 81 16.03 -4.56 -5.06
C ALA A 81 16.18 -5.85 -4.24
N ASN A 82 15.36 -6.00 -3.21
CA ASN A 82 15.09 -7.27 -2.54
C ASN A 82 13.60 -7.60 -2.71
N VAL A 83 13.31 -8.72 -3.37
CA VAL A 83 11.94 -9.16 -3.70
C VAL A 83 11.41 -10.25 -2.77
N GLN A 84 12.20 -10.64 -1.75
CA GLN A 84 11.85 -11.72 -0.83
C GLN A 84 10.86 -11.34 0.29
N PRO A 85 10.69 -10.06 0.73
CA PRO A 85 9.73 -9.76 1.80
C PRO A 85 8.34 -10.32 1.51
N HIS A 86 7.78 -11.06 2.50
CA HIS A 86 6.46 -11.70 2.38
C HIS A 86 5.32 -10.67 2.39
N SER A 87 5.55 -9.51 2.99
CA SER A 87 4.59 -8.40 3.04
C SER A 87 5.29 -7.05 3.13
N GLY A 88 4.56 -5.94 2.92
CA GLY A 88 5.08 -4.60 3.16
C GLY A 88 5.51 -4.38 4.60
N ALA A 89 4.76 -4.92 5.57
CA ALA A 89 5.12 -4.84 6.99
C ALA A 89 6.44 -5.54 7.30
N GLN A 90 6.73 -6.69 6.67
CA GLN A 90 8.01 -7.38 6.83
C GLN A 90 9.15 -6.65 6.09
N ALA A 91 8.89 -6.02 4.95
CA ALA A 91 9.85 -5.14 4.30
C ALA A 91 10.24 -3.97 5.22
N ASN A 92 9.26 -3.31 5.86
CA ASN A 92 9.50 -2.25 6.82
C ASN A 92 10.26 -2.77 8.05
N ALA A 93 9.87 -3.91 8.60
CA ALA A 93 10.55 -4.53 9.75
C ALA A 93 12.03 -4.86 9.45
N ALA A 94 12.32 -5.35 8.25
CA ALA A 94 13.68 -5.60 7.80
C ALA A 94 14.51 -4.31 7.70
N VAL A 95 13.92 -3.22 7.17
CA VAL A 95 14.59 -1.92 7.14
C VAL A 95 14.86 -1.40 8.56
N PHE A 96 13.89 -1.50 9.47
CA PHE A 96 14.11 -1.11 10.87
C PHE A 96 15.22 -1.94 11.52
N LEU A 97 15.22 -3.25 11.33
CA LEU A 97 16.28 -4.13 11.86
C LEU A 97 17.67 -3.80 11.29
N ALA A 98 17.75 -3.40 10.03
CA ALA A 98 19.01 -3.00 9.39
C ALA A 98 19.52 -1.66 9.93
N CYS A 99 18.61 -0.70 10.16
CA CYS A 99 18.93 0.71 10.41
C CYS A 99 18.93 1.11 11.88
N LEU A 100 18.20 0.40 12.75
CA LEU A 100 17.95 0.82 14.14
C LEU A 100 18.37 -0.26 15.14
N ASN A 101 18.74 0.17 16.32
CA ASN A 101 18.81 -0.69 17.51
C ASN A 101 17.51 -0.55 18.31
N VAL A 102 17.17 -1.57 19.10
CA VAL A 102 16.01 -1.49 20.01
C VAL A 102 16.13 -0.25 20.90
N GLY A 103 15.05 0.53 20.94
CA GLY A 103 14.99 1.79 21.68
C GLY A 103 15.47 3.03 20.93
N ASP A 104 15.98 2.90 19.70
CA ASP A 104 16.32 4.05 18.86
C ASP A 104 15.07 4.84 18.45
N THR A 105 15.24 6.15 18.27
CA THR A 105 14.17 7.05 17.83
C THR A 105 14.06 7.06 16.32
N PHE A 106 12.82 6.96 15.82
CA PHE A 106 12.47 7.21 14.42
C PHE A 106 11.21 8.07 14.32
N MET A 107 10.95 8.64 13.15
CA MET A 107 9.74 9.44 12.90
C MET A 107 8.86 8.78 11.85
N GLY A 108 7.52 8.90 12.00
CA GLY A 108 6.53 8.44 11.02
C GLY A 108 5.24 9.24 11.11
N LEU A 109 4.41 9.19 10.06
CA LEU A 109 3.08 9.81 10.09
C LEU A 109 2.20 9.07 11.10
N ASN A 110 1.55 9.82 11.99
CA ASN A 110 0.63 9.26 12.97
C ASN A 110 -0.49 8.44 12.31
N LEU A 111 -0.89 7.34 12.95
CA LEU A 111 -1.87 6.40 12.42
C LEU A 111 -3.23 7.07 12.16
N ASP A 112 -3.69 7.90 13.08
CA ASP A 112 -4.93 8.67 13.00
C ASP A 112 -4.90 9.78 11.95
N HIS A 113 -3.71 10.16 11.50
CA HIS A 113 -3.49 11.09 10.39
C HIS A 113 -3.23 10.39 9.05
N GLY A 114 -3.45 9.08 8.97
CA GLY A 114 -3.33 8.30 7.74
C GLY A 114 -2.02 7.51 7.59
N GLY A 115 -1.20 7.44 8.64
CA GLY A 115 -0.02 6.56 8.68
C GLY A 115 -0.37 5.07 8.58
N HIS A 116 0.65 4.23 8.52
CA HIS A 116 0.48 2.78 8.54
C HIS A 116 0.84 2.23 9.93
N LEU A 117 0.24 1.08 10.31
CA LEU A 117 0.55 0.41 11.58
C LEU A 117 2.05 0.20 11.79
N SER A 118 2.79 -0.19 10.73
CA SER A 118 4.23 -0.39 10.80
C SER A 118 5.07 0.90 10.82
N HIS A 119 4.44 2.06 10.91
CA HIS A 119 5.12 3.35 11.05
C HIS A 119 5.12 3.89 12.50
N GLY A 120 5.03 3.00 13.50
CA GLY A 120 5.18 3.37 14.90
C GLY A 120 3.96 3.16 15.79
N SER A 121 2.92 2.46 15.29
CA SER A 121 1.78 2.12 16.13
C SER A 121 2.21 1.29 17.34
N ALA A 122 1.72 1.63 18.53
CA ALA A 122 2.06 0.98 19.80
C ALA A 122 1.76 -0.53 19.83
N VAL A 123 0.88 -1.00 18.97
CA VAL A 123 0.53 -2.44 18.86
C VAL A 123 1.36 -3.17 17.80
N ASN A 124 2.21 -2.46 17.07
CA ASN A 124 3.10 -3.02 16.05
C ASN A 124 4.53 -3.13 16.58
N THR A 125 5.31 -4.06 16.05
CA THR A 125 6.74 -4.24 16.42
C THR A 125 7.53 -2.96 16.29
N SER A 126 7.17 -2.05 15.36
CA SER A 126 7.81 -0.75 15.20
C SER A 126 7.61 0.16 16.43
N GLY A 127 6.42 0.18 17.02
CA GLY A 127 6.15 0.94 18.23
C GLY A 127 6.55 0.22 19.53
N ILE A 128 6.65 -1.12 19.51
CA ILE A 128 7.05 -1.94 20.66
C ILE A 128 8.58 -1.87 20.84
N ASN A 129 9.35 -2.00 19.77
CA ASN A 129 10.81 -2.14 19.84
C ASN A 129 11.55 -0.80 19.75
N TYR A 130 10.95 0.22 19.19
CA TYR A 130 11.59 1.51 18.92
C TYR A 130 10.80 2.66 19.55
N LYS A 131 11.34 3.87 19.52
CA LYS A 131 10.71 5.09 20.03
C LYS A 131 10.17 5.91 18.87
N PRO A 132 8.89 5.71 18.46
CA PRO A 132 8.29 6.49 17.39
C PRO A 132 8.01 7.93 17.86
N VAL A 133 8.33 8.89 17.01
CA VAL A 133 7.87 10.28 17.09
C VAL A 133 6.93 10.51 15.92
N GLY A 134 5.65 10.77 16.21
CA GLY A 134 4.63 10.99 15.19
C GLY A 134 4.65 12.43 14.70
N TYR A 135 4.63 12.65 13.38
CA TYR A 135 4.28 13.93 12.79
C TYR A 135 2.85 13.90 12.25
N ASN A 136 2.27 15.08 12.02
CA ASN A 136 0.85 15.24 11.74
C ASN A 136 0.59 15.85 10.36
N LEU A 137 -0.69 15.84 9.98
CA LEU A 137 -1.21 16.69 8.94
C LEU A 137 -1.54 18.07 9.53
N ASN A 138 -1.34 19.10 8.75
CA ASN A 138 -1.78 20.45 9.08
C ASN A 138 -3.31 20.47 9.17
N LYS A 139 -3.84 21.06 10.24
CA LYS A 139 -5.27 21.03 10.56
C LYS A 139 -6.14 21.77 9.54
N GLU A 140 -5.62 22.83 8.96
CA GLU A 140 -6.35 23.66 8.01
C GLU A 140 -6.38 23.06 6.61
N THR A 141 -5.24 22.50 6.18
CA THR A 141 -5.05 22.02 4.81
C THR A 141 -5.30 20.52 4.63
N GLY A 142 -5.24 19.74 5.71
CA GLY A 142 -5.27 18.29 5.66
C GLY A 142 -4.06 17.68 4.92
N ARG A 143 -2.96 18.43 4.78
CA ARG A 143 -1.72 18.00 4.13
C ARG A 143 -0.62 17.81 5.17
N VAL A 144 0.42 17.05 4.82
CA VAL A 144 1.60 16.87 5.68
C VAL A 144 2.18 18.22 6.05
N ASP A 145 2.42 18.43 7.34
CA ASP A 145 3.06 19.63 7.87
C ASP A 145 4.58 19.41 7.93
N TYR A 146 5.26 19.82 6.86
CA TYR A 146 6.72 19.64 6.76
C TYR A 146 7.49 20.56 7.71
N ASP A 147 6.92 21.67 8.16
CA ASP A 147 7.55 22.57 9.11
C ASP A 147 7.48 21.97 10.53
N GLU A 148 6.32 21.40 10.92
CA GLU A 148 6.22 20.58 12.13
C GLU A 148 7.19 19.40 12.09
N MET A 149 7.23 18.69 10.95
CA MET A 149 8.16 17.55 10.76
C MET A 149 9.61 17.98 10.99
N GLU A 150 10.05 19.12 10.46
CA GLU A 150 11.40 19.63 10.65
C GLU A 150 11.69 19.97 12.11
N GLN A 151 10.76 20.65 12.79
CA GLN A 151 10.90 20.98 14.22
C GLN A 151 11.05 19.72 15.07
N LEU A 152 10.18 18.73 14.86
CA LEU A 152 10.27 17.44 15.57
C LEU A 152 11.56 16.70 15.26
N ALA A 153 12.03 16.74 14.02
CA ALA A 153 13.31 16.11 13.63
C ALA A 153 14.51 16.76 14.34
N LEU A 154 14.53 18.10 14.43
CA LEU A 154 15.59 18.84 15.13
C LEU A 154 15.57 18.58 16.64
N GLU A 155 14.39 18.47 17.24
CA GLU A 155 14.22 18.20 18.68
C GLU A 155 14.61 16.78 19.05
N HIS A 156 14.07 15.78 18.32
CA HIS A 156 14.18 14.37 18.69
C HIS A 156 15.35 13.63 18.02
N LYS A 157 15.96 14.21 17.00
CA LYS A 157 17.12 13.67 16.26
C LYS A 157 16.95 12.18 15.92
N PRO A 158 15.89 11.82 15.17
CA PRO A 158 15.64 10.43 14.80
C PRO A 158 16.77 9.89 13.93
N LYS A 159 17.00 8.58 13.98
CA LYS A 159 17.95 7.90 13.09
C LYS A 159 17.32 7.54 11.73
N LEU A 160 16.00 7.46 11.69
CA LEU A 160 15.22 7.14 10.49
C LEU A 160 13.98 8.03 10.44
N ILE A 161 13.69 8.62 9.29
CA ILE A 161 12.43 9.29 9.00
C ILE A 161 11.68 8.43 7.99
N VAL A 162 10.41 8.10 8.29
CA VAL A 162 9.54 7.29 7.44
C VAL A 162 8.47 8.18 6.83
N GLY A 163 8.44 8.23 5.49
CA GLY A 163 7.37 8.84 4.71
C GLY A 163 6.47 7.78 4.10
N GLY A 164 5.25 8.19 3.79
CA GLY A 164 4.24 7.30 3.24
C GLY A 164 3.02 7.19 4.16
N GLY A 165 1.89 6.79 3.61
CA GLY A 165 0.65 6.69 4.36
C GLY A 165 -0.37 5.79 3.69
N SER A 166 -1.28 5.23 4.50
CA SER A 166 -2.37 4.36 4.06
C SER A 166 -3.62 5.14 3.64
N ALA A 167 -3.80 6.34 4.18
CA ALA A 167 -4.99 7.16 3.96
C ALA A 167 -4.63 8.64 3.65
N TYR A 168 -3.53 8.87 2.98
CA TYR A 168 -3.10 10.19 2.53
C TYR A 168 -3.31 10.32 1.02
N SER A 169 -4.14 11.27 0.62
CA SER A 169 -4.64 11.38 -0.76
C SER A 169 -3.85 12.37 -1.63
N ARG A 170 -2.81 13.01 -1.10
CA ARG A 170 -2.01 14.01 -1.81
C ARG A 170 -0.62 13.51 -2.14
N GLU A 171 0.07 14.21 -3.03
CA GLU A 171 1.47 13.94 -3.31
C GLU A 171 2.35 14.31 -2.12
N TRP A 172 3.46 13.60 -1.99
CA TRP A 172 4.48 13.82 -0.97
C TRP A 172 5.61 14.67 -1.54
N ASP A 173 6.11 15.63 -0.78
CA ASP A 173 7.33 16.35 -1.11
C ASP A 173 8.55 15.56 -0.61
N TYR A 174 8.98 14.58 -1.41
CA TYR A 174 10.12 13.73 -1.07
C TYR A 174 11.43 14.50 -0.99
N ARG A 175 11.57 15.60 -1.74
CA ARG A 175 12.73 16.48 -1.68
C ARG A 175 12.81 17.17 -0.33
N ARG A 176 11.71 17.77 0.12
CA ARG A 176 11.64 18.42 1.42
C ARG A 176 11.90 17.43 2.57
N MET A 177 11.35 16.22 2.49
CA MET A 177 11.63 15.17 3.46
C MET A 177 13.11 14.79 3.49
N ARG A 178 13.76 14.71 2.34
CA ARG A 178 15.19 14.42 2.25
C ARG A 178 16.02 15.54 2.86
N GLU A 179 15.71 16.79 2.61
CA GLU A 179 16.38 17.95 3.23
C GLU A 179 16.26 17.93 4.76
N ILE A 180 15.08 17.58 5.29
CA ILE A 180 14.86 17.44 6.74
C ILE A 180 15.73 16.29 7.30
N ALA A 181 15.74 15.14 6.63
CA ALA A 181 16.55 13.99 7.07
C ALA A 181 18.04 14.33 7.09
N ASP A 182 18.55 14.98 6.04
CA ASP A 182 19.95 15.38 5.93
C ASP A 182 20.37 16.38 7.04
N LYS A 183 19.48 17.33 7.40
CA LYS A 183 19.75 18.30 8.51
C LYS A 183 20.01 17.64 9.85
N VAL A 184 19.44 16.49 10.11
CA VAL A 184 19.57 15.78 11.40
C VAL A 184 20.45 14.53 11.31
N GLY A 185 20.97 14.22 10.12
CA GLY A 185 21.79 13.02 9.87
C GLY A 185 20.98 11.72 9.92
N ALA A 186 19.65 11.78 9.66
CA ALA A 186 18.79 10.62 9.60
C ALA A 186 18.81 9.97 8.21
N LEU A 187 18.54 8.67 8.12
CA LEU A 187 18.14 8.05 6.87
C LEU A 187 16.68 8.39 6.55
N LEU A 188 16.37 8.55 5.27
CA LEU A 188 15.01 8.69 4.78
C LEU A 188 14.54 7.36 4.19
N MET A 189 13.46 6.80 4.71
CA MET A 189 12.75 5.66 4.16
C MET A 189 11.38 6.13 3.64
N ILE A 190 11.02 5.74 2.43
CA ILE A 190 9.68 5.99 1.89
C ILE A 190 8.96 4.65 1.67
N ASP A 191 7.82 4.49 2.33
CA ASP A 191 6.87 3.42 2.06
C ASP A 191 5.87 3.90 1.00
N MET A 192 6.12 3.50 -0.26
CA MET A 192 5.29 3.89 -1.40
C MET A 192 4.17 2.88 -1.70
N ALA A 193 3.84 2.00 -0.78
CA ALA A 193 2.94 0.87 -1.01
C ALA A 193 1.61 1.25 -1.69
N HIS A 194 0.98 2.33 -1.25
CA HIS A 194 -0.30 2.75 -1.81
C HIS A 194 -0.19 3.27 -3.25
N PRO A 195 0.63 4.28 -3.56
CA PRO A 195 0.73 4.84 -4.90
C PRO A 195 1.71 4.10 -5.84
N ALA A 196 2.30 2.97 -5.45
CA ALA A 196 3.39 2.33 -6.19
C ALA A 196 3.09 2.11 -7.69
N GLY A 197 1.87 1.70 -8.05
CA GLY A 197 1.48 1.52 -9.44
C GLY A 197 1.41 2.85 -10.22
N LEU A 198 0.99 3.93 -9.57
CA LEU A 198 0.95 5.26 -10.20
C LEU A 198 2.36 5.83 -10.39
N ILE A 199 3.27 5.58 -9.43
CA ILE A 199 4.69 5.93 -9.52
C ILE A 199 5.35 5.14 -10.64
N ALA A 200 5.12 3.82 -10.71
CA ALA A 200 5.62 2.95 -11.77
C ALA A 200 5.20 3.42 -13.16
N ALA A 201 3.97 3.92 -13.29
CA ALA A 201 3.44 4.49 -14.53
C ALA A 201 3.98 5.91 -14.85
N GLY A 202 4.80 6.50 -13.98
CA GLY A 202 5.32 7.87 -14.15
C GLY A 202 4.26 8.96 -13.97
N LEU A 203 3.20 8.69 -13.22
CA LEU A 203 2.08 9.63 -12.97
C LEU A 203 2.19 10.34 -11.62
N LEU A 204 3.10 9.91 -10.78
CA LEU A 204 3.50 10.54 -9.51
C LEU A 204 5.03 10.51 -9.41
N GLU A 205 5.58 11.37 -8.56
CA GLU A 205 7.02 11.46 -8.39
C GLU A 205 7.60 10.16 -7.81
N ASN A 206 8.77 9.75 -8.31
CA ASN A 206 9.44 8.53 -7.88
C ASN A 206 10.33 8.81 -6.66
N PRO A 207 10.01 8.26 -5.47
CA PRO A 207 10.78 8.48 -4.25
C PRO A 207 12.20 7.89 -4.27
N VAL A 208 12.47 6.94 -5.17
CA VAL A 208 13.80 6.31 -5.32
C VAL A 208 14.89 7.34 -5.60
N LYS A 209 14.54 8.48 -6.19
CA LYS A 209 15.46 9.60 -6.48
C LYS A 209 15.91 10.36 -5.23
N TYR A 210 15.12 10.31 -4.15
CA TYR A 210 15.33 11.14 -2.95
C TYR A 210 15.60 10.31 -1.71
N ALA A 211 14.90 9.21 -1.54
CA ALA A 211 15.00 8.37 -0.37
C ALA A 211 16.29 7.54 -0.36
N HIS A 212 16.80 7.27 0.83
CA HIS A 212 17.88 6.31 1.01
C HIS A 212 17.39 4.88 0.77
N ILE A 213 16.18 4.57 1.24
CA ILE A 213 15.55 3.25 1.15
C ILE A 213 14.08 3.45 0.80
N VAL A 214 13.56 2.63 -0.10
CA VAL A 214 12.14 2.63 -0.46
C VAL A 214 11.57 1.25 -0.22
N THR A 215 10.40 1.17 0.42
CA THR A 215 9.65 -0.07 0.57
C THR A 215 8.31 0.02 -0.16
N SER A 216 7.76 -1.12 -0.52
CA SER A 216 6.42 -1.18 -1.07
C SER A 216 5.78 -2.54 -0.83
N THR A 217 4.44 -2.57 -0.95
CA THR A 217 3.70 -3.78 -1.28
C THR A 217 3.64 -3.97 -2.79
N THR A 218 3.24 -5.15 -3.22
CA THR A 218 3.11 -5.48 -4.65
C THR A 218 1.66 -5.60 -5.13
N HIS A 219 0.68 -5.56 -4.23
CA HIS A 219 -0.71 -5.98 -4.46
C HIS A 219 -1.77 -4.85 -4.48
N LYS A 220 -1.38 -3.58 -4.35
CA LYS A 220 -2.31 -2.44 -4.36
C LYS A 220 -2.44 -1.86 -5.77
N THR A 221 -2.07 -0.61 -5.98
CA THR A 221 -2.06 0.00 -7.32
C THR A 221 -1.11 -0.71 -8.29
N LEU A 222 -0.06 -1.38 -7.79
CA LEU A 222 0.88 -2.15 -8.62
C LEU A 222 0.27 -3.45 -9.18
N ARG A 223 -0.89 -3.87 -8.70
CA ARG A 223 -1.72 -4.95 -9.22
C ARG A 223 -1.01 -6.32 -9.32
N GLY A 224 -0.11 -6.60 -8.37
CA GLY A 224 0.59 -7.89 -8.26
C GLY A 224 0.08 -8.78 -7.13
N PRO A 225 0.78 -9.88 -6.82
CA PRO A 225 0.46 -10.75 -5.71
C PRO A 225 0.70 -10.05 -4.37
N ARG A 226 0.10 -10.54 -3.31
CA ARG A 226 0.40 -10.06 -1.95
C ARG A 226 1.86 -10.36 -1.62
N GLY A 227 2.62 -9.32 -1.31
CA GLY A 227 4.05 -9.38 -1.01
C GLY A 227 4.62 -8.00 -0.74
N GLY A 228 5.91 -7.93 -0.42
CA GLY A 228 6.67 -6.71 -0.22
C GLY A 228 7.96 -6.68 -1.03
N ILE A 229 8.55 -5.50 -1.16
CA ILE A 229 9.84 -5.24 -1.81
C ILE A 229 10.59 -4.15 -1.05
N ILE A 230 11.92 -4.17 -1.18
CA ILE A 230 12.82 -3.10 -0.72
C ILE A 230 13.65 -2.66 -1.92
N LEU A 231 13.79 -1.35 -2.12
CA LEU A 231 14.53 -0.74 -3.22
C LEU A 231 15.51 0.31 -2.70
N MET A 232 16.59 0.53 -3.45
CA MET A 232 17.44 1.71 -3.33
C MET A 232 17.79 2.25 -4.72
N GLY A 233 17.78 3.57 -4.89
CA GLY A 233 18.23 4.22 -6.11
C GLY A 233 19.72 4.07 -6.32
N LYS A 234 20.48 4.10 -5.25
CA LYS A 234 21.92 3.87 -5.24
C LYS A 234 22.32 3.13 -3.97
N ASP A 235 23.18 2.13 -4.08
CA ASP A 235 23.75 1.48 -2.91
C ASP A 235 24.83 2.37 -2.28
N PHE A 236 24.96 2.31 -0.95
CA PHE A 236 25.88 3.17 -0.21
C PHE A 236 26.49 2.43 0.99
N PRO A 237 27.69 2.86 1.47
CA PRO A 237 28.30 2.33 2.68
C PRO A 237 27.39 2.59 3.89
N ASN A 238 27.22 1.59 4.77
CA ASN A 238 26.42 1.81 5.96
C ASN A 238 27.04 2.91 6.87
N PRO A 239 26.20 3.83 7.40
CA PRO A 239 26.71 4.98 8.17
C PRO A 239 27.20 4.62 9.59
N TRP A 240 27.02 3.37 10.02
CA TRP A 240 27.39 2.91 11.37
C TRP A 240 28.77 2.23 11.42
N GLY A 241 29.54 2.18 10.33
CA GLY A 241 30.85 1.57 10.27
C GLY A 241 30.85 0.05 10.47
N LYS A 242 29.71 -0.64 10.25
CA LYS A 242 29.65 -2.10 10.32
C LYS A 242 30.51 -2.69 9.21
N THR A 243 31.44 -3.62 9.58
CA THR A 243 32.42 -4.20 8.66
C THR A 243 32.17 -5.68 8.37
N THR A 244 32.76 -6.16 7.27
CA THR A 244 32.92 -7.58 6.96
C THR A 244 34.01 -8.19 7.88
N PRO A 245 34.14 -9.54 7.94
CA PRO A 245 35.26 -10.17 8.64
C PRO A 245 36.64 -9.75 8.13
N LYS A 246 36.73 -9.21 6.91
CA LYS A 246 37.98 -8.70 6.30
C LYS A 246 38.23 -7.21 6.63
N GLY A 247 37.37 -6.56 7.43
CA GLY A 247 37.50 -5.14 7.81
C GLY A 247 36.97 -4.14 6.80
N GLU A 248 36.33 -4.58 5.71
CA GLU A 248 35.72 -3.71 4.70
C GLU A 248 34.34 -3.22 5.18
N ILE A 249 34.01 -1.94 4.95
CA ILE A 249 32.69 -1.40 5.31
C ILE A 249 31.61 -2.10 4.47
N LYS A 250 30.58 -2.64 5.15
CA LYS A 250 29.44 -3.26 4.47
C LYS A 250 28.60 -2.22 3.76
N MET A 251 28.16 -2.53 2.56
CA MET A 251 27.15 -1.75 1.84
C MET A 251 25.75 -1.95 2.46
N MET A 252 24.86 -0.96 2.29
CA MET A 252 23.49 -1.06 2.82
C MET A 252 22.72 -2.24 2.24
N SER A 253 22.93 -2.57 0.97
CA SER A 253 22.35 -3.77 0.33
C SER A 253 22.64 -5.05 1.13
N ALA A 254 23.88 -5.20 1.61
CA ALA A 254 24.26 -6.36 2.41
C ALA A 254 23.56 -6.40 3.77
N LEU A 255 23.36 -5.23 4.40
CA LEU A 255 22.61 -5.15 5.67
C LEU A 255 21.13 -5.43 5.46
N LEU A 256 20.51 -4.87 4.42
CA LEU A 256 19.11 -5.10 4.09
C LEU A 256 18.85 -6.57 3.73
N ASN A 257 19.72 -7.18 2.91
CA ASN A 257 19.62 -8.60 2.61
C ASN A 257 19.72 -9.46 3.87
N SER A 258 20.68 -9.17 4.75
CA SER A 258 20.84 -9.88 6.02
C SER A 258 19.64 -9.67 6.96
N ALA A 259 19.01 -8.51 6.93
CA ALA A 259 17.82 -8.21 7.72
C ALA A 259 16.57 -8.92 7.21
N VAL A 260 16.44 -9.12 5.89
CA VAL A 260 15.39 -9.96 5.31
C VAL A 260 15.66 -11.42 5.64
N PHE A 261 16.79 -11.95 5.19
CA PHE A 261 17.21 -13.32 5.46
C PHE A 261 18.65 -13.35 5.99
N PRO A 262 18.91 -13.94 7.15
CA PRO A 262 18.00 -14.67 8.03
C PRO A 262 17.30 -13.81 9.10
N GLY A 263 17.40 -12.47 9.03
CA GLY A 263 16.99 -11.57 10.13
C GLY A 263 15.51 -11.62 10.49
N THR A 264 14.61 -11.58 9.51
CA THR A 264 13.15 -11.53 9.73
C THR A 264 12.38 -12.68 9.06
N GLN A 265 13.02 -13.41 8.13
CA GLN A 265 12.40 -14.49 7.36
C GLN A 265 13.34 -15.68 7.24
N GLY A 266 12.76 -16.87 6.93
CA GLY A 266 13.44 -18.07 6.46
C GLY A 266 13.36 -18.18 4.93
N GLY A 267 12.92 -19.35 4.42
CA GLY A 267 12.81 -19.61 2.99
C GLY A 267 11.87 -18.64 2.28
N PRO A 268 12.27 -18.09 1.13
CA PRO A 268 11.43 -17.21 0.34
C PRO A 268 10.26 -17.98 -0.29
N LEU A 269 9.17 -17.25 -0.61
CA LEU A 269 8.00 -17.79 -1.28
C LEU A 269 8.20 -17.70 -2.80
N GLU A 270 8.84 -18.70 -3.40
CA GLU A 270 9.26 -18.65 -4.81
C GLU A 270 8.08 -18.54 -5.79
N HIS A 271 6.92 -19.10 -5.48
CA HIS A 271 5.68 -18.92 -6.24
C HIS A 271 5.17 -17.48 -6.19
N VAL A 272 5.34 -16.79 -5.06
CA VAL A 272 5.01 -15.36 -4.94
C VAL A 272 6.03 -14.50 -5.69
N ILE A 273 7.32 -14.84 -5.65
CA ILE A 273 8.36 -14.13 -6.41
C ILE A 273 8.12 -14.30 -7.93
N ALA A 274 7.73 -15.48 -8.38
CA ALA A 274 7.33 -15.69 -9.78
C ALA A 274 6.13 -14.81 -10.17
N ALA A 275 5.11 -14.76 -9.32
CA ALA A 275 3.95 -13.90 -9.51
C ALA A 275 4.30 -12.40 -9.49
N LYS A 276 5.26 -11.98 -8.65
CA LYS A 276 5.85 -10.63 -8.68
C LYS A 276 6.53 -10.37 -10.03
N ALA A 277 7.34 -11.32 -10.53
CA ALA A 277 8.01 -11.18 -11.82
C ALA A 277 7.01 -11.00 -12.97
N VAL A 278 5.88 -11.73 -12.95
CA VAL A 278 4.78 -11.55 -13.92
C VAL A 278 4.20 -10.15 -13.80
N ALA A 279 3.78 -9.75 -12.61
CA ALA A 279 3.14 -8.45 -12.37
C ALA A 279 4.06 -7.27 -12.73
N PHE A 280 5.36 -7.36 -12.45
CA PHE A 280 6.33 -6.33 -12.83
C PHE A 280 6.52 -6.26 -14.36
N GLY A 281 6.44 -7.41 -15.05
CA GLY A 281 6.40 -7.46 -16.51
C GLY A 281 5.16 -6.77 -17.08
N GLU A 282 4.00 -7.03 -16.50
CA GLU A 282 2.75 -6.34 -16.86
C GLU A 282 2.82 -4.83 -16.59
N ALA A 283 3.45 -4.43 -15.47
CA ALA A 283 3.59 -3.00 -15.12
C ALA A 283 4.58 -2.26 -16.05
N LEU A 284 5.48 -2.96 -16.74
CA LEU A 284 6.35 -2.39 -17.77
C LEU A 284 5.65 -2.23 -19.14
N ASP A 285 4.47 -2.83 -19.34
CA ASP A 285 3.69 -2.70 -20.57
C ASP A 285 3.02 -1.31 -20.61
N PRO A 286 3.01 -0.61 -21.77
CA PRO A 286 2.31 0.67 -21.93
C PRO A 286 0.85 0.68 -21.48
N LYS A 287 0.13 -0.43 -21.62
CA LYS A 287 -1.26 -0.58 -21.15
C LYS A 287 -1.42 -0.37 -19.65
N PHE A 288 -0.38 -0.65 -18.87
CA PHE A 288 -0.41 -0.40 -17.43
C PHE A 288 -0.46 1.11 -17.13
N LYS A 289 0.20 1.93 -17.94
CA LYS A 289 0.12 3.40 -17.81
C LYS A 289 -1.29 3.91 -18.11
N GLU A 290 -1.97 3.33 -19.09
CA GLU A 290 -3.37 3.66 -19.40
C GLU A 290 -4.30 3.31 -18.23
N TYR A 291 -4.12 2.11 -17.65
CA TYR A 291 -4.84 1.69 -16.45
C TYR A 291 -4.58 2.64 -15.27
N ALA A 292 -3.33 2.95 -14.98
CA ALA A 292 -2.96 3.83 -13.88
C ALA A 292 -3.50 5.26 -14.05
N ALA A 293 -3.51 5.78 -15.28
CA ALA A 293 -4.13 7.06 -15.60
C ALA A 293 -5.65 7.04 -15.37
N GLN A 294 -6.31 5.94 -15.75
CA GLN A 294 -7.75 5.77 -15.51
C GLN A 294 -8.06 5.68 -14.01
N VAL A 295 -7.21 5.03 -13.21
CA VAL A 295 -7.34 5.00 -11.74
C VAL A 295 -7.38 6.41 -11.15
N LYS A 296 -6.46 7.31 -11.57
CA LYS A 296 -6.44 8.71 -11.11
C LYS A 296 -7.69 9.46 -11.55
N LYS A 297 -8.13 9.30 -12.80
CA LYS A 297 -9.35 9.95 -13.30
C LYS A 297 -10.58 9.53 -12.52
N ASN A 298 -10.73 8.23 -12.30
CA ASN A 298 -11.84 7.69 -11.52
C ASN A 298 -11.83 8.22 -10.08
N ALA A 299 -10.66 8.27 -9.44
CA ALA A 299 -10.54 8.79 -8.08
C ALA A 299 -10.91 10.28 -7.99
N ALA A 300 -10.42 11.10 -8.91
CA ALA A 300 -10.75 12.52 -8.98
C ALA A 300 -12.25 12.73 -9.22
N ALA A 301 -12.84 12.01 -10.17
CA ALA A 301 -14.27 12.10 -10.47
C ALA A 301 -15.14 11.64 -9.29
N LEU A 302 -14.79 10.54 -8.62
CA LEU A 302 -15.53 10.07 -7.45
C LEU A 302 -15.47 11.09 -6.29
N ALA A 303 -14.28 11.66 -6.03
CA ALA A 303 -14.10 12.68 -5.01
C ALA A 303 -14.96 13.93 -5.31
N GLU A 304 -14.96 14.41 -6.56
CA GLU A 304 -15.77 15.54 -7.01
C GLU A 304 -17.27 15.24 -6.85
N GLU A 305 -17.74 14.08 -7.27
CA GLU A 305 -19.14 13.68 -7.17
C GLU A 305 -19.62 13.55 -5.71
N LEU A 306 -18.77 13.05 -4.82
CA LEU A 306 -19.07 13.03 -3.39
C LEU A 306 -19.12 14.45 -2.81
N GLN A 307 -18.21 15.34 -3.20
CA GLN A 307 -18.23 16.76 -2.76
C GLN A 307 -19.49 17.49 -3.25
N LYS A 308 -19.94 17.28 -4.49
CA LYS A 308 -21.20 17.82 -5.02
C LYS A 308 -22.41 17.40 -4.17
N ARG A 309 -22.32 16.24 -3.51
CA ARG A 309 -23.35 15.69 -2.60
C ARG A 309 -23.16 16.12 -1.13
N GLY A 310 -22.22 17.03 -0.86
CA GLY A 310 -21.97 17.58 0.47
C GLY A 310 -21.09 16.73 1.38
N PHE A 311 -20.40 15.71 0.84
CA PHE A 311 -19.38 15.01 1.60
C PHE A 311 -18.10 15.86 1.69
N PHE A 312 -17.44 15.79 2.83
CA PHE A 312 -16.12 16.42 2.99
C PHE A 312 -15.00 15.43 2.69
N ILE A 313 -14.21 15.73 1.68
CA ILE A 313 -13.01 14.95 1.34
C ILE A 313 -11.82 15.61 2.05
N VAL A 314 -11.15 14.87 2.91
CA VAL A 314 -9.95 15.36 3.63
C VAL A 314 -8.92 15.87 2.62
N SER A 315 -8.32 17.03 2.91
CA SER A 315 -7.43 17.78 2.01
C SER A 315 -8.08 18.36 0.74
N GLY A 316 -9.42 18.31 0.63
CA GLY A 316 -10.17 18.92 -0.47
C GLY A 316 -10.11 18.15 -1.80
N GLY A 317 -9.73 16.86 -1.80
CA GLY A 317 -9.69 16.04 -3.02
C GLY A 317 -8.57 15.01 -3.01
N THR A 318 -8.18 14.52 -4.18
CA THR A 318 -7.13 13.51 -4.32
C THR A 318 -6.21 13.76 -5.52
N ASP A 319 -4.92 13.47 -5.35
CA ASP A 319 -3.91 13.47 -6.40
C ASP A 319 -3.55 12.03 -6.83
N ASN A 320 -4.08 11.02 -6.12
CA ASN A 320 -3.73 9.61 -6.34
C ASN A 320 -4.97 8.71 -6.57
N HIS A 321 -4.99 7.50 -6.07
CA HIS A 321 -6.02 6.47 -6.28
C HIS A 321 -7.07 6.41 -5.17
N SER A 322 -6.90 7.16 -4.10
CA SER A 322 -7.71 7.02 -2.88
C SER A 322 -8.19 8.38 -2.36
N MET A 323 -9.23 8.35 -1.57
CA MET A 323 -9.75 9.50 -0.83
C MET A 323 -10.21 9.09 0.55
N LEU A 324 -10.08 10.02 1.51
CA LEU A 324 -10.60 9.89 2.86
C LEU A 324 -11.81 10.80 3.00
N VAL A 325 -12.96 10.20 3.25
CA VAL A 325 -14.23 10.88 3.43
C VAL A 325 -14.50 11.09 4.92
N ASP A 326 -14.57 12.34 5.35
CA ASP A 326 -15.01 12.69 6.71
C ASP A 326 -16.54 12.80 6.73
N LEU A 327 -17.18 11.92 7.48
CA LEU A 327 -18.64 11.84 7.55
C LEU A 327 -19.25 12.93 8.44
N ARG A 328 -18.46 13.54 9.35
CA ARG A 328 -18.96 14.47 10.37
C ARG A 328 -19.66 15.69 9.80
N THR A 329 -19.24 16.16 8.63
CA THR A 329 -19.81 17.35 7.99
C THR A 329 -21.24 17.10 7.52
N LYS A 330 -21.50 15.95 6.91
CA LYS A 330 -22.81 15.61 6.33
C LYS A 330 -23.69 14.81 7.28
N TYR A 331 -23.09 13.90 8.04
CA TYR A 331 -23.76 12.98 8.95
C TYR A 331 -23.08 13.00 10.34
N PRO A 332 -23.35 14.02 11.19
CA PRO A 332 -22.60 14.20 12.44
C PRO A 332 -22.65 13.00 13.39
N ASP A 333 -23.74 12.26 13.39
CA ASP A 333 -23.95 11.12 14.28
C ASP A 333 -23.49 9.79 13.68
N LEU A 334 -23.27 9.72 12.36
CA LEU A 334 -22.86 8.50 11.67
C LEU A 334 -21.39 8.19 11.95
N THR A 335 -21.14 6.97 12.45
CA THR A 335 -19.77 6.48 12.62
C THR A 335 -19.28 5.77 11.35
N GLY A 336 -17.96 5.75 11.15
CA GLY A 336 -17.36 4.97 10.06
C GLY A 336 -17.72 3.48 10.16
N LYS A 337 -17.86 2.94 11.39
CA LYS A 337 -18.27 1.56 11.63
C LYS A 337 -19.67 1.25 11.09
N VAL A 338 -20.63 2.13 11.33
CA VAL A 338 -22.01 1.95 10.83
C VAL A 338 -22.04 2.12 9.32
N ALA A 339 -21.33 3.13 8.79
CA ALA A 339 -21.21 3.37 7.36
C ALA A 339 -20.60 2.16 6.61
N GLU A 340 -19.47 1.63 7.10
CA GLU A 340 -18.83 0.43 6.57
C GLU A 340 -19.81 -0.75 6.51
N LYS A 341 -20.49 -1.03 7.64
CA LYS A 341 -21.44 -2.15 7.73
C LYS A 341 -22.60 -2.02 6.72
N ALA A 342 -23.18 -0.84 6.59
CA ALA A 342 -24.29 -0.58 5.69
C ALA A 342 -23.86 -0.69 4.20
N LEU A 343 -22.71 -0.12 3.86
CA LEU A 343 -22.16 -0.20 2.49
C LEU A 343 -21.84 -1.64 2.11
N VAL A 344 -21.18 -2.40 2.99
CA VAL A 344 -20.89 -3.83 2.74
C VAL A 344 -22.17 -4.64 2.56
N ALA A 345 -23.22 -4.34 3.31
CA ALA A 345 -24.53 -5.00 3.16
C ALA A 345 -25.19 -4.70 1.80
N ALA A 346 -24.82 -3.57 1.15
CA ALA A 346 -25.25 -3.19 -0.19
C ALA A 346 -24.27 -3.67 -1.29
N ASP A 347 -23.35 -4.58 -0.99
CA ASP A 347 -22.25 -5.03 -1.87
C ASP A 347 -21.35 -3.87 -2.39
N ILE A 348 -21.20 -2.80 -1.60
CA ILE A 348 -20.22 -1.74 -1.81
C ILE A 348 -19.13 -1.89 -0.73
N THR A 349 -18.00 -2.48 -1.09
CA THR A 349 -16.94 -2.76 -0.14
C THR A 349 -16.07 -1.52 0.09
N ALA A 350 -16.05 -1.03 1.31
CA ALA A 350 -15.23 0.10 1.77
C ALA A 350 -14.72 -0.21 3.19
N ASN A 351 -13.77 0.56 3.70
CA ASN A 351 -13.34 0.40 5.09
C ASN A 351 -13.54 1.68 5.89
N LYS A 352 -13.95 1.52 7.16
CA LYS A 352 -13.90 2.62 8.12
C LYS A 352 -12.47 3.09 8.31
N ASN A 353 -12.29 4.37 8.53
CA ASN A 353 -10.98 4.98 8.74
C ASN A 353 -11.08 6.15 9.70
N MET A 354 -10.10 6.33 10.58
CA MET A 354 -9.97 7.56 11.34
C MET A 354 -9.73 8.73 10.38
N VAL A 355 -10.23 9.89 10.74
CA VAL A 355 -9.92 11.14 10.05
C VAL A 355 -8.94 11.95 10.89
N PRO A 356 -8.15 12.85 10.30
CA PRO A 356 -7.24 13.69 11.10
C PRO A 356 -7.99 14.40 12.22
N PHE A 357 -7.39 14.39 13.42
CA PHE A 357 -8.01 14.95 14.63
C PHE A 357 -9.37 14.33 14.98
N ASP A 358 -9.52 13.03 14.75
CA ASP A 358 -10.74 12.29 15.07
C ASP A 358 -10.94 12.24 16.59
N SER A 359 -12.14 12.60 17.03
CA SER A 359 -12.54 12.49 18.45
C SER A 359 -13.08 11.10 18.83
N ARG A 360 -13.36 10.26 17.82
CA ARG A 360 -13.86 8.89 18.03
C ARG A 360 -12.70 7.91 18.08
N SER A 361 -12.91 6.77 18.76
CA SER A 361 -11.91 5.72 18.83
C SER A 361 -11.68 5.03 17.47
N ALA A 362 -10.55 4.37 17.29
CA ALA A 362 -10.24 3.57 16.12
C ALA A 362 -11.24 2.44 15.82
N PHE A 363 -12.05 2.03 16.81
CA PHE A 363 -13.10 1.02 16.64
C PHE A 363 -14.39 1.60 16.03
N GLN A 364 -14.63 2.90 16.19
CA GLN A 364 -15.80 3.60 15.67
C GLN A 364 -15.49 4.40 14.42
N THR A 365 -14.47 5.24 14.49
CA THR A 365 -13.99 6.19 13.48
C THR A 365 -15.05 7.20 13.02
N SER A 366 -14.64 8.28 12.37
CA SER A 366 -15.54 9.29 11.82
C SER A 366 -15.51 9.33 10.28
N GLY A 367 -14.78 8.45 9.65
CA GLY A 367 -14.63 8.43 8.20
C GLY A 367 -14.66 7.05 7.58
N ILE A 368 -14.69 7.08 6.25
CA ILE A 368 -14.47 5.92 5.39
C ILE A 368 -13.39 6.26 4.37
N ARG A 369 -12.58 5.25 4.03
CA ARG A 369 -11.59 5.37 2.96
C ARG A 369 -12.10 4.66 1.72
N LEU A 370 -12.00 5.33 0.57
CA LEU A 370 -12.40 4.82 -0.73
C LEU A 370 -11.21 4.87 -1.69
N GLY A 371 -11.21 3.99 -2.67
CA GLY A 371 -10.21 3.95 -3.73
C GLY A 371 -10.73 3.29 -4.99
N THR A 372 -10.09 3.52 -6.12
CA THR A 372 -10.58 3.13 -7.44
C THR A 372 -9.77 2.08 -8.20
N PRO A 373 -8.66 1.50 -7.67
CA PRO A 373 -7.86 0.54 -8.43
C PRO A 373 -8.65 -0.68 -8.90
N ALA A 374 -9.40 -1.32 -7.98
CA ALA A 374 -10.13 -2.56 -8.26
C ALA A 374 -11.24 -2.38 -9.30
N ILE A 375 -12.07 -1.34 -9.17
CA ILE A 375 -13.13 -1.06 -10.16
C ILE A 375 -12.56 -0.67 -11.52
N THR A 376 -11.40 0.04 -11.53
CA THR A 376 -10.71 0.40 -12.78
C THR A 376 -10.17 -0.85 -13.49
N THR A 377 -9.65 -1.83 -12.76
CA THR A 377 -9.22 -3.11 -13.32
C THR A 377 -10.38 -3.84 -14.03
N ARG A 378 -11.62 -3.66 -13.55
CA ARG A 378 -12.82 -4.20 -14.17
C ARG A 378 -13.32 -3.41 -15.40
N GLY A 379 -12.70 -2.26 -15.70
CA GLY A 379 -13.07 -1.42 -16.84
C GLY A 379 -14.05 -0.29 -16.53
N VAL A 380 -14.40 -0.07 -15.27
CA VAL A 380 -15.23 1.07 -14.85
C VAL A 380 -14.46 2.38 -15.09
N LYS A 381 -15.14 3.38 -15.65
CA LYS A 381 -14.58 4.69 -15.98
C LYS A 381 -15.27 5.82 -15.21
N GLU A 382 -14.79 7.04 -15.44
CA GLU A 382 -15.22 8.24 -14.75
C GLU A 382 -16.70 8.57 -14.89
N ASP A 383 -17.34 8.19 -15.99
CA ASP A 383 -18.79 8.38 -16.24
C ASP A 383 -19.69 7.64 -15.25
N MET A 384 -19.19 6.57 -14.64
CA MET A 384 -19.93 5.80 -13.63
C MET A 384 -19.78 6.36 -12.21
N MET A 385 -18.89 7.32 -11.99
CA MET A 385 -18.58 7.81 -10.62
C MET A 385 -19.77 8.55 -9.99
N ALA A 386 -20.56 9.25 -10.79
CA ALA A 386 -21.79 9.88 -10.32
C ALA A 386 -22.83 8.86 -9.80
N THR A 387 -22.97 7.75 -10.52
CA THR A 387 -23.83 6.63 -10.11
C THR A 387 -23.35 6.02 -8.82
N ILE A 388 -22.05 5.68 -8.72
CA ILE A 388 -21.45 5.10 -7.53
C ILE A 388 -21.61 6.04 -6.31
N ALA A 389 -21.35 7.34 -6.49
CA ALA A 389 -21.54 8.33 -5.41
C ALA A 389 -23.02 8.42 -4.95
N THR A 390 -23.97 8.30 -5.89
CA THR A 390 -25.40 8.27 -5.57
C THR A 390 -25.79 7.01 -4.78
N LEU A 391 -25.27 5.85 -5.15
CA LEU A 391 -25.52 4.59 -4.43
C LEU A 391 -24.96 4.65 -3.01
N ILE A 392 -23.73 5.18 -2.84
CA ILE A 392 -23.12 5.42 -1.53
C ILE A 392 -24.02 6.36 -0.68
N GLU A 393 -24.42 7.49 -1.24
CA GLU A 393 -25.27 8.47 -0.52
C GLU A 393 -26.60 7.86 -0.11
N ARG A 394 -27.27 7.11 -0.97
CA ARG A 394 -28.55 6.45 -0.66
C ARG A 394 -28.45 5.48 0.51
N VAL A 395 -27.36 4.70 0.57
CA VAL A 395 -27.10 3.81 1.72
C VAL A 395 -26.84 4.60 3.00
N LEU A 396 -26.03 5.66 2.93
CA LEU A 396 -25.63 6.42 4.11
C LEU A 396 -26.69 7.39 4.63
N ASN A 397 -27.69 7.77 3.80
CA ASN A 397 -28.84 8.57 4.25
C ASN A 397 -29.74 7.80 5.25
N ASP A 398 -29.81 6.47 5.14
CA ASP A 398 -30.59 5.63 6.06
C ASP A 398 -29.91 4.26 6.18
N PRO A 399 -28.81 4.18 6.97
CA PRO A 399 -27.93 3.02 7.02
C PRO A 399 -28.51 1.79 7.73
N GLU A 400 -29.69 1.93 8.34
CA GLU A 400 -30.40 0.82 9.00
C GLU A 400 -31.62 0.35 8.20
N ASN A 401 -31.94 0.97 7.09
CA ASN A 401 -33.07 0.63 6.22
C ASN A 401 -32.75 -0.56 5.32
N GLU A 402 -33.13 -1.74 5.75
CA GLU A 402 -32.86 -2.99 5.04
C GLU A 402 -33.48 -3.05 3.63
N GLU A 403 -34.66 -2.44 3.43
CA GLU A 403 -35.31 -2.39 2.12
C GLU A 403 -34.50 -1.54 1.13
N ASN A 404 -34.07 -0.33 1.55
CA ASN A 404 -33.21 0.53 0.73
C ASN A 404 -31.86 -0.12 0.43
N ILE A 405 -31.21 -0.72 1.45
CA ILE A 405 -29.94 -1.44 1.28
C ILE A 405 -30.08 -2.58 0.27
N SER A 406 -31.18 -3.36 0.38
CA SER A 406 -31.47 -4.46 -0.55
C SER A 406 -31.72 -3.97 -1.97
N ALA A 407 -32.43 -2.85 -2.15
CA ALA A 407 -32.64 -2.23 -3.46
C ALA A 407 -31.32 -1.73 -4.06
N VAL A 408 -30.48 -1.03 -3.28
CA VAL A 408 -29.15 -0.58 -3.74
C VAL A 408 -28.28 -1.79 -4.10
N ARG A 409 -28.27 -2.86 -3.31
CA ARG A 409 -27.52 -4.07 -3.62
C ARG A 409 -27.94 -4.68 -4.95
N ALA A 410 -29.23 -4.73 -5.26
CA ALA A 410 -29.72 -5.23 -6.56
C ALA A 410 -29.22 -4.37 -7.73
N GLU A 411 -29.22 -3.03 -7.57
CA GLU A 411 -28.68 -2.11 -8.58
C GLU A 411 -27.16 -2.28 -8.74
N VAL A 412 -26.41 -2.41 -7.64
CA VAL A 412 -24.96 -2.69 -7.65
C VAL A 412 -24.67 -3.98 -8.42
N ASN A 413 -25.39 -5.06 -8.10
CA ASN A 413 -25.16 -6.35 -8.74
C ASN A 413 -25.51 -6.31 -10.24
N ALA A 414 -26.58 -5.64 -10.63
CA ALA A 414 -26.94 -5.45 -12.04
C ALA A 414 -25.87 -4.63 -12.79
N MET A 415 -25.41 -3.52 -12.19
CA MET A 415 -24.35 -2.71 -12.78
C MET A 415 -23.04 -3.49 -12.95
N MET A 416 -22.62 -4.24 -11.93
CA MET A 416 -21.34 -4.94 -11.95
C MET A 416 -21.37 -6.19 -12.85
N ALA A 417 -22.53 -6.68 -13.24
CA ALA A 417 -22.65 -7.73 -14.25
C ALA A 417 -22.16 -7.28 -15.64
N GLU A 418 -22.24 -5.98 -15.94
CA GLU A 418 -21.72 -5.39 -17.19
C GLU A 418 -20.19 -5.26 -17.21
N TYR A 419 -19.53 -5.42 -16.06
CA TYR A 419 -18.08 -5.35 -15.88
C TYR A 419 -17.54 -6.69 -15.39
N PRO A 420 -17.46 -7.72 -16.25
CA PRO A 420 -17.11 -9.06 -15.84
C PRO A 420 -15.70 -9.15 -15.24
N LEU A 421 -15.56 -9.97 -14.21
CA LEU A 421 -14.29 -10.30 -13.57
C LEU A 421 -14.04 -11.80 -13.75
N PHE A 422 -12.79 -12.21 -13.95
CA PHE A 422 -12.43 -13.61 -14.20
C PHE A 422 -13.07 -14.18 -15.49
N ALA A 423 -13.17 -13.35 -16.52
CA ALA A 423 -13.77 -13.70 -17.80
C ALA A 423 -12.75 -14.24 -18.84
N TRP A 424 -11.49 -14.48 -18.40
CA TRP A 424 -10.43 -15.06 -19.21
C TRP A 424 -10.42 -16.58 -19.18
#